data_1b649b987d23a8ff888368d9303341d1
#
_entry.id   1b649b987d23a8ff888368d9303341d1
#
_cell.length_a   1.000
_cell.length_b   1.000
_cell.length_c   1.000
_cell.angle_alpha   90.00
_cell.angle_beta   90.00
_cell.angle_gamma   90.00
#
_symmetry.space_group_name_H-M   'P 1'
#
loop_
_entity.id
_entity.type
_entity.pdbx_description
1 polymer ?
#
loop_
_entity_poly.entity_id
_entity_poly.type
_entity_poly.pdbx_seq_one_letter_code
_entity_poly.pdbx_strand_id
1 'polypeptide(L)'
;MKKNAFYAQSGGVTSVINATAAAVIQEAKKFPNQINKVYAGQNGILGALRENLIDTSKESKKLIESLYYRPGGVFGSCRYKLKSLDENAKEYKRLIEVFKAHDIGYFFYNGGNDSADTAYKVSQISKSLGYDLTCIAIPKTVDNDLAVTDTCPGFGSVAKYVAISTQEASLDVQSMMESSTKVFILEVMGRHAGWIA
;
A
#
# COMPACT_ATOMS: atom_id res chain seq x y z
N MET A 1 -9.88 0.39 26.05
CA MET A 1 -10.43 -0.87 25.51
C MET A 1 -9.60 -1.29 24.30
N LYS A 2 -9.46 -2.59 24.12
CA LYS A 2 -8.77 -3.20 22.98
C LYS A 2 -9.58 -2.97 21.70
N LYS A 3 -8.94 -2.49 20.64
CA LYS A 3 -9.59 -2.16 19.35
C LYS A 3 -9.09 -3.07 18.24
N ASN A 4 -9.80 -3.13 17.11
CA ASN A 4 -9.31 -3.76 15.91
C ASN A 4 -8.53 -2.76 15.05
N ALA A 5 -7.64 -3.29 14.19
CA ALA A 5 -6.97 -2.51 13.17
C ALA A 5 -7.58 -2.81 11.79
N PHE A 6 -7.56 -1.81 10.92
CA PHE A 6 -7.88 -1.94 9.51
C PHE A 6 -6.67 -1.58 8.67
N TYR A 7 -6.30 -2.45 7.75
CA TYR A 7 -5.22 -2.26 6.77
C TYR A 7 -5.80 -2.22 5.36
N ALA A 8 -5.35 -1.27 4.56
CA ALA A 8 -5.73 -1.19 3.15
C ALA A 8 -4.55 -0.81 2.27
N GLN A 9 -4.53 -1.34 1.04
CA GLN A 9 -3.57 -1.03 -0.02
C GLN A 9 -4.18 -0.04 -0.99
N SER A 10 -3.38 0.88 -1.52
CA SER A 10 -3.85 1.94 -2.41
C SER A 10 -2.88 2.23 -3.55
N GLY A 11 -3.44 2.46 -4.73
CA GLY A 11 -2.71 2.78 -5.95
C GLY A 11 -2.04 1.58 -6.61
N GLY A 12 -1.05 1.81 -7.46
CA GLY A 12 -0.25 0.76 -8.07
C GLY A 12 0.51 -0.03 -7.02
N VAL A 13 0.57 -1.34 -7.18
CA VAL A 13 1.29 -2.23 -6.25
C VAL A 13 2.77 -2.30 -6.61
N THR A 14 3.60 -2.48 -5.59
CA THR A 14 5.03 -2.78 -5.73
C THR A 14 5.30 -4.24 -5.40
N SER A 15 6.48 -4.74 -5.75
CA SER A 15 6.89 -6.12 -5.41
C SER A 15 6.94 -6.38 -3.89
N VAL A 16 7.03 -5.34 -3.07
CA VAL A 16 7.15 -5.46 -1.61
C VAL A 16 5.90 -5.05 -0.83
N ILE A 17 4.77 -4.72 -1.50
CA ILE A 17 3.58 -4.24 -0.80
C ILE A 17 2.98 -5.31 0.13
N ASN A 18 3.08 -6.57 -0.24
CA ASN A 18 2.64 -7.67 0.61
C ASN A 18 3.56 -7.89 1.81
N ALA A 19 4.86 -7.63 1.69
CA ALA A 19 5.79 -7.65 2.82
C ALA A 19 5.40 -6.59 3.86
N THR A 20 5.01 -5.39 3.42
CA THR A 20 4.46 -4.35 4.31
C THR A 20 3.18 -4.83 5.01
N ALA A 21 2.27 -5.47 4.27
CA ALA A 21 1.05 -6.04 4.85
C ALA A 21 1.36 -7.11 5.91
N ALA A 22 2.28 -8.04 5.61
CA ALA A 22 2.74 -9.05 6.56
C ALA A 22 3.31 -8.42 7.83
N ALA A 23 4.15 -7.40 7.68
CA ALA A 23 4.75 -6.69 8.80
C ALA A 23 3.70 -6.03 9.69
N VAL A 24 2.70 -5.35 9.13
CA VAL A 24 1.59 -4.76 9.90
C VAL A 24 0.82 -5.82 10.66
N ILE A 25 0.47 -6.94 10.02
CA ILE A 25 -0.28 -8.04 10.66
C ILE A 25 0.53 -8.68 11.78
N GLN A 26 1.82 -8.92 11.56
CA GLN A 26 2.68 -9.56 12.54
C GLN A 26 3.02 -8.63 13.70
N GLU A 27 3.29 -7.35 13.41
CA GLU A 27 3.58 -6.38 14.46
C GLU A 27 2.37 -6.14 15.34
N ALA A 28 1.17 -6.02 14.78
CA ALA A 28 -0.07 -5.87 15.54
C ALA A 28 -0.27 -7.01 16.57
N LYS A 29 0.15 -8.23 16.25
CA LYS A 29 0.06 -9.38 17.17
C LYS A 29 0.97 -9.26 18.40
N LYS A 30 1.99 -8.39 18.37
CA LYS A 30 2.86 -8.14 19.53
C LYS A 30 2.22 -7.22 20.56
N PHE A 31 1.13 -6.56 20.22
CA PHE A 31 0.38 -5.64 21.09
C PHE A 31 -1.02 -6.15 21.44
N PRO A 32 -1.15 -7.38 22.01
CA PRO A 32 -2.45 -8.02 22.21
C PRO A 32 -3.37 -7.28 23.19
N ASN A 33 -2.82 -6.38 24.01
CA ASN A 33 -3.60 -5.54 24.92
C ASN A 33 -4.20 -4.29 24.27
N GLN A 34 -3.72 -3.92 23.09
CA GLN A 34 -4.16 -2.73 22.34
C GLN A 34 -4.93 -3.14 21.08
N ILE A 35 -4.38 -4.06 20.29
CA ILE A 35 -4.94 -4.52 19.03
C ILE A 35 -5.48 -5.95 19.18
N ASN A 36 -6.76 -6.13 18.87
CA ASN A 36 -7.39 -7.44 18.92
C ASN A 36 -7.08 -8.27 17.67
N LYS A 37 -7.35 -7.72 16.50
CA LYS A 37 -7.04 -8.32 15.20
C LYS A 37 -6.92 -7.25 14.12
N VAL A 38 -6.36 -7.66 12.98
CA VAL A 38 -6.24 -6.82 11.78
C VAL A 38 -7.24 -7.29 10.74
N TYR A 39 -8.10 -6.40 10.30
CA TYR A 39 -8.89 -6.56 9.08
C TYR A 39 -8.15 -5.98 7.90
N ALA A 40 -8.16 -6.65 6.77
CA ALA A 40 -7.69 -6.10 5.50
C ALA A 40 -8.88 -5.76 4.59
N GLY A 41 -8.86 -4.58 3.98
CA GLY A 41 -9.88 -4.18 3.03
C GLY A 41 -9.68 -4.85 1.68
N GLN A 42 -10.67 -5.60 1.20
CA GLN A 42 -10.62 -6.15 -0.14
C GLN A 42 -10.71 -5.04 -1.18
N ASN A 43 -9.70 -4.94 -2.05
CA ASN A 43 -9.54 -3.83 -2.99
C ASN A 43 -9.40 -2.46 -2.31
N GLY A 44 -8.60 -2.40 -1.24
CA GLY A 44 -8.26 -1.16 -0.57
C GLY A 44 -9.41 -0.55 0.22
N ILE A 45 -9.54 0.78 0.16
CA ILE A 45 -10.58 1.51 0.91
C ILE A 45 -12.00 1.20 0.41
N LEU A 46 -12.15 0.74 -0.83
CA LEU A 46 -13.44 0.28 -1.36
C LEU A 46 -13.97 -0.90 -0.54
N GLY A 47 -13.08 -1.76 -0.03
CA GLY A 47 -13.44 -2.83 0.87
C GLY A 47 -14.10 -2.32 2.16
N ALA A 48 -13.55 -1.25 2.74
CA ALA A 48 -14.18 -0.62 3.90
C ALA A 48 -15.54 -0.01 3.57
N LEU A 49 -15.65 0.76 2.50
CA LEU A 49 -16.89 1.40 2.09
C LEU A 49 -18.01 0.39 1.81
N ARG A 50 -17.66 -0.77 1.27
CA ARG A 50 -18.58 -1.89 0.96
C ARG A 50 -18.74 -2.89 2.09
N GLU A 51 -18.01 -2.70 3.20
CA GLU A 51 -17.96 -3.61 4.34
C GLU A 51 -17.43 -5.01 3.97
N ASN A 52 -16.54 -5.07 2.97
CA ASN A 52 -15.88 -6.28 2.53
C ASN A 52 -14.49 -6.38 3.17
N LEU A 53 -14.45 -6.95 4.36
CA LEU A 53 -13.30 -7.02 5.25
C LEU A 53 -12.79 -8.45 5.38
N ILE A 54 -11.51 -8.64 5.14
CA ILE A 54 -10.82 -9.92 5.31
C ILE A 54 -10.26 -9.99 6.73
N ASP A 55 -10.71 -10.94 7.52
CA ASP A 55 -10.19 -11.19 8.88
C ASP A 55 -8.88 -11.97 8.80
N THR A 56 -7.76 -11.26 8.90
CA THR A 56 -6.42 -11.88 8.81
C THR A 56 -6.06 -12.76 10.00
N SER A 57 -6.82 -12.71 11.10
CA SER A 57 -6.60 -13.59 12.24
C SER A 57 -6.94 -15.03 11.97
N LYS A 58 -7.76 -15.30 10.93
CA LYS A 58 -8.14 -16.63 10.48
C LYS A 58 -7.04 -17.31 9.65
N GLU A 59 -6.02 -16.56 9.25
CA GLU A 59 -4.95 -17.04 8.42
C GLU A 59 -3.81 -17.64 9.24
N SER A 60 -3.21 -18.72 8.72
CA SER A 60 -2.09 -19.37 9.38
C SER A 60 -0.85 -18.46 9.40
N LYS A 61 0.00 -18.64 10.41
CA LYS A 61 1.29 -17.92 10.49
C LYS A 61 2.12 -18.12 9.21
N LYS A 62 2.17 -19.36 8.69
CA LYS A 62 2.90 -19.70 7.47
C LYS A 62 2.37 -18.94 6.24
N LEU A 63 1.04 -18.77 6.14
CA LEU A 63 0.45 -18.02 5.03
C LEU A 63 0.79 -16.53 5.12
N ILE A 64 0.73 -15.94 6.32
CA ILE A 64 1.15 -14.54 6.50
C ILE A 64 2.65 -14.36 6.20
N GLU A 65 3.50 -15.28 6.62
CA GLU A 65 4.94 -15.25 6.31
C GLU A 65 5.22 -15.37 4.81
N SER A 66 4.41 -16.14 4.08
CA SER A 66 4.58 -16.28 2.62
C SER A 66 4.37 -14.96 1.86
N LEU A 67 3.71 -13.98 2.45
CA LEU A 67 3.48 -12.66 1.85
C LEU A 67 4.78 -11.89 1.62
N TYR A 68 5.84 -12.16 2.37
CA TYR A 68 7.16 -11.54 2.16
C TYR A 68 7.75 -11.84 0.78
N TYR A 69 7.37 -12.97 0.18
CA TYR A 69 7.89 -13.47 -1.09
C TYR A 69 6.86 -13.44 -2.21
N ARG A 70 5.66 -12.96 -1.95
CA ARG A 70 4.57 -12.93 -2.92
C ARG A 70 4.46 -11.55 -3.57
N PRO A 71 4.68 -11.43 -4.89
CA PRO A 71 4.47 -10.16 -5.60
C PRO A 71 2.99 -9.80 -5.73
N GLY A 72 2.71 -8.55 -6.10
CA GLY A 72 1.36 -8.03 -6.25
C GLY A 72 0.70 -7.68 -4.93
N GLY A 73 -0.57 -7.29 -4.95
CA GLY A 73 -1.36 -6.94 -3.77
C GLY A 73 -2.33 -8.05 -3.40
N VAL A 74 -2.03 -8.85 -2.38
CA VAL A 74 -2.83 -10.03 -2.00
C VAL A 74 -4.26 -9.68 -1.61
N PHE A 75 -4.47 -8.51 -0.99
CA PHE A 75 -5.80 -8.03 -0.60
C PHE A 75 -6.48 -7.20 -1.70
N GLY A 76 -5.85 -7.09 -2.86
CA GLY A 76 -6.25 -6.14 -3.88
C GLY A 76 -5.90 -4.69 -3.51
N SER A 77 -5.93 -3.83 -4.50
CA SER A 77 -5.68 -2.40 -4.38
C SER A 77 -6.69 -1.63 -5.21
N CYS A 78 -6.82 -0.34 -4.96
CA CYS A 78 -7.65 0.53 -5.78
C CYS A 78 -7.01 1.90 -5.99
N ARG A 79 -7.29 2.51 -7.14
CA ARG A 79 -7.04 3.93 -7.41
C ARG A 79 -8.33 4.69 -7.12
N TYR A 80 -8.60 4.90 -5.83
CA TYR A 80 -9.80 5.59 -5.38
C TYR A 80 -9.41 6.78 -4.52
N LYS A 81 -9.74 7.97 -4.98
CA LYS A 81 -9.48 9.22 -4.28
C LYS A 81 -10.77 9.69 -3.62
N LEU A 82 -10.80 9.65 -2.29
CA LEU A 82 -11.84 10.34 -1.56
C LEU A 82 -11.73 11.85 -1.86
N LYS A 83 -12.81 12.43 -2.36
CA LYS A 83 -12.88 13.85 -2.64
C LYS A 83 -12.79 14.67 -1.35
N SER A 84 -12.92 16.01 -1.46
CA SER A 84 -12.97 16.87 -0.28
C SER A 84 -14.16 16.52 0.62
N LEU A 85 -14.09 16.95 1.86
CA LEU A 85 -15.16 16.75 2.86
C LEU A 85 -16.50 17.34 2.39
N ASP A 86 -16.44 18.52 1.77
CA ASP A 86 -17.61 19.24 1.32
C ASP A 86 -18.30 18.53 0.14
N GLU A 87 -17.51 17.86 -0.70
CA GLU A 87 -18.03 17.16 -1.87
C GLU A 87 -18.51 15.74 -1.58
N ASN A 88 -17.98 15.08 -0.55
CA ASN A 88 -18.25 13.67 -0.31
C ASN A 88 -18.39 13.24 1.17
N ALA A 89 -19.07 14.06 1.95
CA ALA A 89 -19.34 13.77 3.36
C ALA A 89 -19.98 12.39 3.60
N LYS A 90 -20.74 11.87 2.63
CA LYS A 90 -21.42 10.56 2.74
C LYS A 90 -20.45 9.40 2.82
N GLU A 91 -19.39 9.39 2.00
CA GLU A 91 -18.40 8.28 2.00
C GLU A 91 -17.59 8.27 3.29
N TYR A 92 -17.22 9.43 3.79
CA TYR A 92 -16.52 9.52 5.06
C TYR A 92 -17.40 9.06 6.23
N LYS A 93 -18.66 9.46 6.26
CA LYS A 93 -19.62 8.97 7.26
C LYS A 93 -19.76 7.46 7.18
N ARG A 94 -19.92 6.91 5.95
CA ARG A 94 -20.00 5.46 5.74
C ARG A 94 -18.74 4.75 6.23
N LEU A 95 -17.56 5.28 5.94
CA LEU A 95 -16.30 4.72 6.42
C LEU A 95 -16.25 4.64 7.95
N ILE A 96 -16.62 5.72 8.63
CA ILE A 96 -16.65 5.77 10.10
C ILE A 96 -17.75 4.85 10.67
N GLU A 97 -18.90 4.72 10.02
CA GLU A 97 -19.95 3.77 10.41
C GLU A 97 -19.42 2.32 10.37
N VAL A 98 -18.75 1.91 9.30
CA VAL A 98 -18.13 0.59 9.20
C VAL A 98 -17.06 0.42 10.27
N PHE A 99 -16.21 1.42 10.48
CA PHE A 99 -15.16 1.35 11.50
C PHE A 99 -15.76 1.21 12.91
N LYS A 100 -16.86 1.89 13.21
CA LYS A 100 -17.60 1.73 14.47
C LYS A 100 -18.19 0.33 14.61
N ALA A 101 -18.84 -0.18 13.54
CA ALA A 101 -19.48 -1.50 13.56
C ALA A 101 -18.47 -2.63 13.81
N HIS A 102 -17.24 -2.47 13.33
CA HIS A 102 -16.15 -3.46 13.49
C HIS A 102 -15.15 -3.10 14.59
N ASP A 103 -15.45 -2.13 15.45
CA ASP A 103 -14.61 -1.69 16.56
C ASP A 103 -13.16 -1.38 16.13
N ILE A 104 -12.97 -0.70 14.97
CA ILE A 104 -11.70 -0.34 14.39
C ILE A 104 -11.20 0.95 15.01
N GLY A 105 -10.10 0.91 15.75
CA GLY A 105 -9.44 2.09 16.33
C GLY A 105 -8.11 2.46 15.68
N TYR A 106 -7.62 1.62 14.75
CA TYR A 106 -6.37 1.85 14.04
C TYR A 106 -6.58 1.68 12.54
N PHE A 107 -6.21 2.69 11.76
CA PHE A 107 -6.30 2.66 10.30
C PHE A 107 -4.90 2.78 9.68
N PHE A 108 -4.41 1.71 9.09
CA PHE A 108 -3.16 1.64 8.34
C PHE A 108 -3.45 1.72 6.84
N TYR A 109 -3.04 2.81 6.20
CA TYR A 109 -3.29 3.01 4.77
C TYR A 109 -1.97 3.03 3.99
N ASN A 110 -1.70 1.94 3.26
CA ASN A 110 -0.46 1.74 2.51
C ASN A 110 -0.62 2.21 1.07
N GLY A 111 0.04 3.30 0.71
CA GLY A 111 -0.07 3.87 -0.62
C GLY A 111 0.85 5.06 -0.85
N GLY A 112 0.62 5.78 -1.95
CA GLY A 112 1.36 6.97 -2.33
C GLY A 112 0.84 8.25 -1.68
N ASN A 113 1.20 9.40 -2.25
CA ASN A 113 0.86 10.73 -1.72
C ASN A 113 -0.66 10.95 -1.54
N ASP A 114 -1.48 10.55 -2.52
CA ASP A 114 -2.95 10.66 -2.42
C ASP A 114 -3.52 9.80 -1.28
N SER A 115 -2.86 8.69 -0.95
CA SER A 115 -3.27 7.83 0.16
C SER A 115 -2.93 8.43 1.50
N ALA A 116 -1.77 9.09 1.61
CA ALA A 116 -1.39 9.85 2.80
C ALA A 116 -2.38 11.00 3.06
N ASP A 117 -2.75 11.76 2.02
CA ASP A 117 -3.78 12.81 2.10
C ASP A 117 -5.14 12.24 2.54
N THR A 118 -5.52 11.07 2.00
CA THR A 118 -6.75 10.39 2.42
C THR A 118 -6.70 9.99 3.90
N ALA A 119 -5.61 9.38 4.36
CA ALA A 119 -5.45 9.00 5.77
C ALA A 119 -5.52 10.24 6.70
N TYR A 120 -4.91 11.34 6.29
CA TYR A 120 -4.99 12.61 7.01
C TYR A 120 -6.44 13.13 7.09
N LYS A 121 -7.16 13.18 5.97
CA LYS A 121 -8.57 13.59 5.93
C LYS A 121 -9.44 12.71 6.81
N VAL A 122 -9.27 11.38 6.76
CA VAL A 122 -10.00 10.44 7.62
C VAL A 122 -9.72 10.74 9.11
N SER A 123 -8.49 11.06 9.47
CA SER A 123 -8.15 11.42 10.84
C SER A 123 -8.84 12.72 11.32
N GLN A 124 -8.96 13.72 10.43
CA GLN A 124 -9.67 14.97 10.76
C GLN A 124 -11.16 14.74 10.98
N ILE A 125 -11.76 13.92 10.12
CA ILE A 125 -13.19 13.61 10.19
C ILE A 125 -13.52 12.75 11.38
N SER A 126 -12.73 11.74 11.68
CA SER A 126 -12.94 10.91 12.85
C SER A 126 -13.00 11.75 14.11
N LYS A 127 -12.10 12.74 14.25
CA LYS A 127 -12.08 13.69 15.35
C LYS A 127 -13.36 14.55 15.39
N SER A 128 -13.79 15.10 14.23
CA SER A 128 -14.99 15.94 14.15
C SER A 128 -16.28 15.16 14.48
N LEU A 129 -16.29 13.85 14.23
CA LEU A 129 -17.39 12.94 14.55
C LEU A 129 -17.26 12.31 15.94
N GLY A 130 -16.30 12.73 16.76
CA GLY A 130 -16.06 12.21 18.10
C GLY A 130 -15.68 10.73 18.11
N TYR A 131 -15.02 10.23 17.03
CA TYR A 131 -14.58 8.86 16.93
C TYR A 131 -13.07 8.77 17.09
N ASP A 132 -12.62 8.06 18.13
CA ASP A 132 -11.19 7.87 18.42
C ASP A 132 -10.58 6.86 17.43
N LEU A 133 -9.86 7.38 16.43
CA LEU A 133 -9.22 6.63 15.38
C LEU A 133 -7.79 7.12 15.14
N THR A 134 -6.83 6.24 15.32
CA THR A 134 -5.44 6.49 14.95
C THR A 134 -5.22 6.13 13.49
N CYS A 135 -4.92 7.12 12.65
CA CYS A 135 -4.62 6.92 11.23
C CYS A 135 -3.12 6.99 10.99
N ILE A 136 -2.58 5.98 10.30
CA ILE A 136 -1.17 5.89 9.94
C ILE A 136 -1.07 5.65 8.44
N ALA A 137 -0.47 6.60 7.72
CA ALA A 137 -0.09 6.41 6.32
C ALA A 137 1.23 5.64 6.26
N ILE A 138 1.25 4.56 5.48
CA ILE A 138 2.44 3.76 5.23
C ILE A 138 2.89 4.05 3.81
N PRO A 139 4.07 4.67 3.61
CA PRO A 139 4.50 5.11 2.30
C PRO A 139 4.82 3.92 1.38
N LYS A 140 4.52 4.10 0.10
CA LYS A 140 4.83 3.17 -0.97
C LYS A 140 5.05 3.97 -2.26
N THR A 141 6.27 3.90 -2.79
CA THR A 141 6.60 4.35 -4.15
C THR A 141 7.95 3.79 -4.58
N VAL A 142 8.06 3.32 -5.81
CA VAL A 142 9.33 2.91 -6.42
C VAL A 142 10.09 4.11 -7.00
N ASP A 143 9.41 5.25 -7.16
CA ASP A 143 10.00 6.48 -7.72
C ASP A 143 11.06 7.10 -6.80
N ASN A 144 11.05 6.70 -5.52
CA ASN A 144 11.94 7.22 -4.46
C ASN A 144 11.88 8.75 -4.32
N ASP A 145 10.68 9.29 -4.45
CA ASP A 145 10.41 10.73 -4.55
C ASP A 145 9.78 11.34 -3.27
N LEU A 146 9.90 10.64 -2.14
CA LEU A 146 9.41 11.15 -0.86
C LEU A 146 10.45 12.03 -0.17
N ALA A 147 10.01 13.18 0.32
CA ALA A 147 10.87 14.08 1.09
C ALA A 147 11.32 13.40 2.41
N VAL A 148 12.54 13.71 2.84
CA VAL A 148 13.13 13.22 4.09
C VAL A 148 13.12 11.68 4.17
N THR A 149 13.29 11.01 3.02
CA THR A 149 13.30 9.55 2.92
C THR A 149 14.44 9.11 2.01
N ASP A 150 15.40 8.35 2.54
CA ASP A 150 16.57 7.90 1.78
C ASP A 150 16.19 6.81 0.77
N THR A 151 15.42 5.81 1.22
CA THR A 151 15.03 4.67 0.39
C THR A 151 13.57 4.31 0.62
N CYS A 152 12.75 4.50 -0.41
CA CYS A 152 11.35 4.10 -0.39
C CYS A 152 11.19 2.59 -0.55
N PRO A 153 10.17 1.97 0.10
CA PRO A 153 9.88 0.56 -0.06
C PRO A 153 9.62 0.17 -1.52
N GLY A 154 10.43 -0.76 -2.05
CA GLY A 154 10.37 -1.24 -3.42
C GLY A 154 11.38 -0.60 -4.39
N PHE A 155 11.95 0.55 -4.05
CA PHE A 155 12.93 1.23 -4.90
C PHE A 155 14.16 0.35 -5.18
N GLY A 156 14.81 -0.18 -4.13
CA GLY A 156 16.01 -1.01 -4.31
C GLY A 156 15.74 -2.27 -5.14
N SER A 157 14.57 -2.89 -4.98
CA SER A 157 14.18 -4.07 -5.77
C SER A 157 13.98 -3.72 -7.24
N VAL A 158 13.33 -2.59 -7.56
CA VAL A 158 13.10 -2.18 -8.95
C VAL A 158 14.39 -1.70 -9.60
N ALA A 159 15.26 -0.99 -8.89
CA ALA A 159 16.55 -0.56 -9.41
C ALA A 159 17.41 -1.78 -9.83
N LYS A 160 17.49 -2.80 -8.98
CA LYS A 160 18.17 -4.05 -9.31
C LYS A 160 17.53 -4.75 -10.52
N TYR A 161 16.18 -4.83 -10.55
CA TYR A 161 15.47 -5.45 -11.67
C TYR A 161 15.75 -4.74 -13.00
N VAL A 162 15.71 -3.41 -13.02
CA VAL A 162 15.98 -2.60 -14.21
C VAL A 162 17.42 -2.80 -14.68
N ALA A 163 18.39 -2.77 -13.76
CA ALA A 163 19.80 -2.99 -14.10
C ALA A 163 20.02 -4.35 -14.77
N ILE A 164 19.48 -5.43 -14.20
CA ILE A 164 19.62 -6.79 -14.75
C ILE A 164 18.91 -6.91 -16.10
N SER A 165 17.66 -6.44 -16.21
CA SER A 165 16.89 -6.53 -17.45
C SER A 165 17.53 -5.71 -18.59
N THR A 166 18.12 -4.55 -18.26
CA THR A 166 18.85 -3.74 -19.24
C THR A 166 20.11 -4.46 -19.72
N GLN A 167 20.84 -5.12 -18.82
CA GLN A 167 22.00 -5.93 -19.19
C GLN A 167 21.61 -7.09 -20.11
N GLU A 168 20.54 -7.83 -19.78
CA GLU A 168 20.04 -8.92 -20.62
C GLU A 168 19.64 -8.43 -22.00
N ALA A 169 18.88 -7.33 -22.08
CA ALA A 169 18.50 -6.72 -23.36
C ALA A 169 19.71 -6.22 -24.17
N SER A 170 20.77 -5.73 -23.51
CA SER A 170 22.00 -5.30 -24.20
C SER A 170 22.74 -6.46 -24.87
N LEU A 171 22.75 -7.63 -24.24
CA LEU A 171 23.33 -8.84 -24.83
C LEU A 171 22.56 -9.31 -26.06
N ASP A 172 21.22 -9.19 -26.03
CA ASP A 172 20.39 -9.51 -27.20
C ASP A 172 20.64 -8.54 -28.35
N VAL A 173 20.71 -7.24 -28.08
CA VAL A 173 21.07 -6.22 -29.08
C VAL A 173 22.47 -6.51 -29.67
N GLN A 174 23.45 -6.81 -28.82
CA GLN A 174 24.81 -7.15 -29.25
C GLN A 174 24.83 -8.35 -30.20
N SER A 175 24.00 -9.35 -29.95
CA SER A 175 23.90 -10.54 -30.79
C SER A 175 23.35 -10.26 -32.19
N MET A 176 22.54 -9.20 -32.36
CA MET A 176 21.82 -8.85 -33.58
C MET A 176 22.38 -7.60 -34.32
N MET A 177 23.33 -6.89 -33.73
CA MET A 177 23.75 -5.54 -34.16
C MET A 177 24.34 -5.47 -35.57
N GLU A 178 24.92 -6.56 -36.05
CA GLU A 178 25.52 -6.60 -37.40
C GLU A 178 24.45 -6.54 -38.51
N SER A 179 23.28 -7.09 -38.28
CA SER A 179 22.26 -7.25 -39.32
C SER A 179 20.98 -6.43 -39.09
N SER A 180 20.51 -6.24 -37.87
CA SER A 180 19.19 -5.66 -37.63
C SER A 180 19.13 -4.71 -36.44
N THR A 181 18.94 -5.21 -35.21
CA THR A 181 18.64 -4.44 -34.00
C THR A 181 19.88 -3.77 -33.43
N LYS A 182 19.89 -2.45 -33.36
CA LYS A 182 21.06 -1.66 -32.90
C LYS A 182 20.80 -0.84 -31.65
N VAL A 183 19.51 -0.69 -31.27
CA VAL A 183 19.08 0.15 -30.16
C VAL A 183 18.00 -0.54 -29.37
N PHE A 184 18.11 -0.48 -28.06
CA PHE A 184 17.07 -0.84 -27.10
C PHE A 184 16.77 0.37 -26.25
N ILE A 185 15.49 0.68 -26.08
CA ILE A 185 15.02 1.78 -25.26
C ILE A 185 14.11 1.22 -24.18
N LEU A 186 14.48 1.44 -22.93
CA LEU A 186 13.68 1.07 -21.76
C LEU A 186 13.12 2.34 -21.11
N GLU A 187 11.79 2.47 -21.10
CA GLU A 187 11.13 3.49 -20.31
C GLU A 187 10.88 2.97 -18.90
N VAL A 188 11.31 3.72 -17.90
CA VAL A 188 11.11 3.41 -16.48
C VAL A 188 10.27 4.47 -15.79
N MET A 189 9.58 4.10 -14.72
CA MET A 189 8.81 5.04 -13.90
C MET A 189 9.75 6.03 -13.18
N GLY A 190 9.18 7.16 -12.73
CA GLY A 190 9.95 8.15 -11.98
C GLY A 190 9.33 9.55 -11.99
N ARG A 191 8.39 9.82 -12.89
CA ARG A 191 7.78 11.16 -13.06
C ARG A 191 8.86 12.25 -13.19
N HIS A 192 9.08 13.02 -12.12
CA HIS A 192 10.07 14.08 -12.04
C HIS A 192 11.37 13.64 -11.36
N ALA A 193 11.40 12.43 -10.79
CA ALA A 193 12.58 11.83 -10.17
C ALA A 193 13.22 10.83 -11.15
N GLY A 194 14.54 10.88 -11.30
CA GLY A 194 15.30 9.97 -12.17
C GLY A 194 16.03 8.86 -11.43
N TRP A 195 15.61 8.51 -10.22
CA TRP A 195 16.36 7.60 -9.35
C TRP A 195 16.45 6.16 -9.86
N ILE A 196 15.45 5.70 -10.63
CA ILE A 196 15.44 4.32 -11.16
C ILE A 196 16.37 4.22 -12.38
N ALA A 197 16.45 5.26 -13.21
CA ALA A 197 17.30 5.32 -14.40
C ALA A 197 18.75 5.64 -14.04
#